data_4098fa6fb933234062e23f20c00e87fd
#
_entry.id   4098fa6fb933234062e23f20c00e87fd
#
_cell.length_a   1.000
_cell.length_b   1.000
_cell.length_c   1.000
_cell.angle_alpha   90.00
_cell.angle_beta   90.00
_cell.angle_gamma   90.00
#
_symmetry.space_group_name_H-M   'P 1'
#
loop_
_entity.id
_entity.type
_entity.pdbx_description
1 polymer ?
#
loop_
_entity_poly.entity_id
_entity_poly.type
_entity_poly.pdbx_seq_one_letter_code
_entity_poly.pdbx_strand_id
1 'polypeptide(L)'
;MTADLAPVPPGVLSIALVSEHASPLAALGGVDAGGQNVHVAALATALADRGHRVTVHTRRDAPDLPDRVRLGERVEVHHVTAGPAEPVPKDRLLPYMDAFARVLVREWRARTPDVAHSHYWMSGLASLGAAREAGLPLLHTYHALGTVKRRHQGDADTSPPERIGCEIEVGTGCDRVVATCRDEVAELVRMGVPADRIGVVPCGVDTERFTPTGPRRAPGPYRHRLVQLGRLVPRKGAAVSVAALALLPGTELLVAGGPPAERLDDDPEV
;
A
#
# COMPACT_ATOMS: atom_id res chain seq x y z
N MET A 1 21.24 -2.17 21.68
CA MET A 1 20.48 -2.95 22.69
C MET A 1 19.15 -3.32 22.04
N THR A 2 19.06 -4.53 21.50
CA THR A 2 17.79 -5.11 21.04
C THR A 2 16.94 -5.38 22.27
N ALA A 3 15.84 -4.65 22.45
CA ALA A 3 14.86 -4.98 23.48
C ALA A 3 14.30 -6.37 23.15
N ASP A 4 14.64 -7.35 23.97
CA ASP A 4 14.05 -8.68 23.93
C ASP A 4 12.54 -8.53 24.18
N LEU A 5 11.75 -8.68 23.11
CA LEU A 5 10.31 -8.67 23.25
C LEU A 5 9.91 -9.98 23.93
N ALA A 6 9.21 -9.90 25.06
CA ALA A 6 8.71 -11.05 25.81
C ALA A 6 7.95 -12.07 24.91
N PRO A 7 7.88 -13.36 25.24
CA PRO A 7 7.15 -14.37 24.46
C PRO A 7 5.69 -13.96 24.19
N VAL A 8 5.16 -14.37 23.02
CA VAL A 8 3.78 -14.04 22.60
C VAL A 8 2.79 -14.90 23.39
N PRO A 9 1.80 -14.33 24.08
CA PRO A 9 0.78 -15.10 24.80
C PRO A 9 -0.05 -15.99 23.86
N PRO A 10 -0.65 -17.07 24.31
CA PRO A 10 -1.56 -17.89 23.51
C PRO A 10 -2.70 -17.07 22.92
N GLY A 11 -2.97 -17.25 21.63
CA GLY A 11 -4.00 -16.48 20.88
C GLY A 11 -3.53 -15.15 20.33
N VAL A 12 -2.32 -14.68 20.68
CA VAL A 12 -1.68 -13.50 20.10
C VAL A 12 -0.73 -13.95 18.99
N LEU A 13 -0.84 -13.35 17.82
CA LEU A 13 0.05 -13.62 16.68
C LEU A 13 1.17 -12.58 16.58
N SER A 14 2.33 -13.05 16.10
CA SER A 14 3.39 -12.21 15.55
C SER A 14 3.21 -12.11 14.06
N ILE A 15 2.91 -10.93 13.54
CA ILE A 15 2.55 -10.70 12.14
C ILE A 15 3.61 -9.85 11.47
N ALA A 16 4.12 -10.30 10.33
CA ALA A 16 5.00 -9.51 9.48
C ALA A 16 4.19 -8.90 8.33
N LEU A 17 4.12 -7.57 8.26
CA LEU A 17 3.64 -6.85 7.09
C LEU A 17 4.83 -6.42 6.25
N VAL A 18 4.76 -6.60 4.94
CA VAL A 18 5.83 -6.20 4.01
C VAL A 18 5.28 -5.20 3.01
N SER A 19 5.84 -4.00 2.99
CA SER A 19 5.44 -2.89 2.12
C SER A 19 6.68 -2.07 1.73
N GLU A 20 7.39 -2.52 0.69
CA GLU A 20 8.74 -2.06 0.36
C GLU A 20 8.84 -0.57 0.06
N HIS A 21 7.84 0.02 -0.65
CA HIS A 21 7.85 1.45 -1.05
C HIS A 21 6.84 2.31 -0.31
N ALA A 22 5.83 1.71 0.33
CA ALA A 22 4.76 2.45 0.99
C ALA A 22 4.89 2.35 2.52
N SER A 23 5.83 3.12 3.08
CA SER A 23 6.06 3.18 4.51
C SER A 23 4.82 3.64 5.27
N PRO A 24 4.42 2.96 6.38
CA PRO A 24 3.32 3.41 7.23
C PRO A 24 3.64 4.72 7.99
N LEU A 25 4.91 5.16 7.98
CA LEU A 25 5.37 6.40 8.61
C LEU A 25 5.34 7.59 7.65
N ALA A 26 5.08 7.38 6.34
CA ALA A 26 5.09 8.44 5.35
C ALA A 26 3.97 9.45 5.61
N ALA A 27 4.32 10.74 5.56
CA ALA A 27 3.34 11.81 5.63
C ALA A 27 2.41 11.77 4.41
N LEU A 28 1.10 11.94 4.64
CA LEU A 28 0.12 12.01 3.56
C LEU A 28 0.41 13.23 2.67
N GLY A 29 0.36 13.04 1.35
CA GLY A 29 0.58 14.12 0.38
C GLY A 29 1.95 14.10 -0.29
N GLY A 30 2.87 13.22 0.09
CA GLY A 30 4.13 13.00 -0.63
C GLY A 30 3.91 12.31 -1.99
N VAL A 31 4.89 12.42 -2.89
CA VAL A 31 4.84 11.89 -4.28
C VAL A 31 4.44 10.41 -4.33
N ASP A 32 4.93 9.59 -3.42
CA ASP A 32 4.59 8.16 -3.31
C ASP A 32 3.69 7.83 -2.10
N ALA A 33 3.27 8.84 -1.32
CA ALA A 33 2.35 8.63 -0.21
C ALA A 33 0.90 8.56 -0.72
N GLY A 34 0.33 7.38 -0.64
CA GLY A 34 -1.01 7.10 -1.19
C GLY A 34 -1.83 6.14 -0.34
N GLY A 35 -2.88 5.59 -0.93
CA GLY A 35 -3.80 4.69 -0.24
C GLY A 35 -3.14 3.47 0.41
N GLN A 36 -2.04 2.94 -0.16
CA GLN A 36 -1.32 1.81 0.42
C GLN A 36 -0.65 2.15 1.74
N ASN A 37 -0.03 3.33 1.87
CA ASN A 37 0.59 3.78 3.13
C ASN A 37 -0.44 3.84 4.25
N VAL A 38 -1.61 4.46 3.95
CA VAL A 38 -2.74 4.55 4.90
C VAL A 38 -3.27 3.17 5.24
N HIS A 39 -3.45 2.31 4.24
CA HIS A 39 -3.95 0.95 4.43
C HIS A 39 -3.03 0.13 5.34
N VAL A 40 -1.71 0.13 5.07
CA VAL A 40 -0.74 -0.63 5.87
C VAL A 40 -0.65 -0.10 7.30
N ALA A 41 -0.63 1.23 7.48
CA ALA A 41 -0.65 1.84 8.81
C ALA A 41 -1.90 1.48 9.60
N ALA A 42 -3.08 1.63 9.00
CA ALA A 42 -4.36 1.30 9.63
C ALA A 42 -4.49 -0.19 9.95
N LEU A 43 -4.07 -1.07 9.03
CA LEU A 43 -4.08 -2.52 9.25
C LEU A 43 -3.14 -2.90 10.39
N ALA A 44 -1.91 -2.37 10.42
CA ALA A 44 -0.95 -2.64 11.49
C ALA A 44 -1.50 -2.21 12.87
N THR A 45 -2.09 -1.02 12.94
CA THR A 45 -2.70 -0.51 14.18
C THR A 45 -3.90 -1.37 14.60
N ALA A 46 -4.81 -1.67 13.68
CA ALA A 46 -6.01 -2.47 13.99
C ALA A 46 -5.69 -3.91 14.43
N LEU A 47 -4.61 -4.50 13.91
CA LEU A 47 -4.11 -5.80 14.38
C LEU A 47 -3.49 -5.69 15.77
N ALA A 48 -2.74 -4.62 16.03
CA ALA A 48 -2.15 -4.34 17.35
C ALA A 48 -3.22 -4.10 18.42
N ASP A 49 -4.29 -3.38 18.08
CA ASP A 49 -5.44 -3.13 18.97
C ASP A 49 -6.17 -4.43 19.36
N ARG A 50 -6.08 -5.45 18.49
CA ARG A 50 -6.57 -6.82 18.78
C ARG A 50 -5.59 -7.69 19.58
N GLY A 51 -4.47 -7.09 20.02
CA GLY A 51 -3.47 -7.72 20.84
C GLY A 51 -2.32 -8.38 20.10
N HIS A 52 -2.32 -8.40 18.77
CA HIS A 52 -1.23 -8.99 17.98
C HIS A 52 0.03 -8.11 18.01
N ARG A 53 1.18 -8.71 17.73
CA ARG A 53 2.43 -7.98 17.49
C ARG A 53 2.66 -7.84 16.00
N VAL A 54 2.92 -6.64 15.54
CA VAL A 54 3.08 -6.34 14.13
C VAL A 54 4.45 -5.74 13.87
N THR A 55 5.20 -6.33 12.94
CA THR A 55 6.41 -5.73 12.39
C THR A 55 6.15 -5.37 10.92
N VAL A 56 6.30 -4.10 10.57
CA VAL A 56 6.17 -3.64 9.18
C VAL A 56 7.56 -3.49 8.59
N HIS A 57 7.88 -4.25 7.55
CA HIS A 57 9.14 -4.14 6.82
C HIS A 57 8.96 -3.20 5.64
N THR A 58 9.73 -2.12 5.60
CA THR A 58 9.73 -1.14 4.50
C THR A 58 11.17 -0.79 4.11
N ARG A 59 11.41 -0.35 2.89
CA ARG A 59 12.77 0.00 2.45
C ARG A 59 13.23 1.28 3.12
N ARG A 60 14.51 1.32 3.50
CA ARG A 60 15.19 2.53 3.94
C ARG A 60 15.33 3.50 2.76
N ASP A 61 14.74 4.68 2.85
CA ASP A 61 14.75 5.72 1.82
C ASP A 61 15.46 7.02 2.24
N ALA A 62 16.05 7.04 3.44
CA ALA A 62 16.94 8.10 3.89
C ALA A 62 18.05 7.53 4.80
N PRO A 63 19.29 8.09 4.75
CA PRO A 63 20.44 7.53 5.45
C PRO A 63 20.35 7.66 6.98
N ASP A 64 19.66 8.66 7.47
CA ASP A 64 19.50 9.00 8.89
C ASP A 64 18.33 8.27 9.56
N LEU A 65 17.54 7.48 8.82
CA LEU A 65 16.46 6.70 9.41
C LEU A 65 17.02 5.63 10.35
N PRO A 66 16.49 5.48 11.57
CA PRO A 66 16.86 4.40 12.46
C PRO A 66 16.42 3.05 11.87
N ASP A 67 17.10 1.96 12.23
CA ASP A 67 16.74 0.62 11.75
C ASP A 67 15.30 0.24 12.11
N ARG A 68 14.88 0.65 13.32
CA ARG A 68 13.55 0.34 13.85
C ARG A 68 12.92 1.54 14.51
N VAL A 69 11.61 1.71 14.26
CA VAL A 69 10.77 2.79 14.83
C VAL A 69 9.49 2.18 15.37
N ARG A 70 9.09 2.59 16.56
CA ARG A 70 7.78 2.22 17.11
C ARG A 70 6.69 3.15 16.54
N LEU A 71 5.68 2.57 15.91
CA LEU A 71 4.46 3.29 15.49
C LEU A 71 3.35 3.22 16.56
N GLY A 72 3.53 2.37 17.57
CA GLY A 72 2.62 2.15 18.69
C GLY A 72 3.21 1.13 19.67
N GLU A 73 2.44 0.73 20.67
CA GLU A 73 2.93 -0.19 21.70
C GLU A 73 3.32 -1.56 21.11
N ARG A 74 2.56 -2.04 20.12
CA ARG A 74 2.71 -3.38 19.54
C ARG A 74 3.02 -3.35 18.04
N VAL A 75 3.32 -2.16 17.48
CA VAL A 75 3.70 -1.98 16.07
C VAL A 75 5.11 -1.44 16.00
N GLU A 76 5.96 -2.17 15.28
CA GLU A 76 7.32 -1.77 14.98
C GLU A 76 7.49 -1.68 13.45
N VAL A 77 8.15 -0.64 12.99
CA VAL A 77 8.54 -0.47 11.58
C VAL A 77 10.03 -0.72 11.47
N HIS A 78 10.42 -1.64 10.59
CA HIS A 78 11.80 -1.97 10.27
C HIS A 78 12.18 -1.38 8.92
N HIS A 79 13.16 -0.48 8.91
CA HIS A 79 13.73 0.10 7.70
C HIS A 79 14.80 -0.83 7.12
N VAL A 80 14.41 -1.60 6.11
CA VAL A 80 15.27 -2.58 5.44
C VAL A 80 16.22 -1.88 4.48
N THR A 81 17.52 -2.09 4.67
CA THR A 81 18.53 -1.60 3.72
C THR A 81 18.54 -2.50 2.48
N ALA A 82 18.00 -1.98 1.38
CA ALA A 82 17.96 -2.62 0.07
C ALA A 82 18.16 -1.56 -1.02
N GLY A 83 19.34 -1.51 -1.59
CA GLY A 83 19.77 -0.44 -2.49
C GLY A 83 20.17 0.84 -1.75
N PRO A 84 20.24 1.98 -2.44
CA PRO A 84 20.66 3.25 -1.87
C PRO A 84 19.64 3.76 -0.84
N ALA A 85 20.13 4.40 0.23
CA ALA A 85 19.28 4.99 1.29
C ALA A 85 18.80 6.38 0.84
N GLU A 86 18.00 6.42 -0.22
CA GLU A 86 17.41 7.63 -0.82
C GLU A 86 16.05 7.29 -1.45
N PRO A 87 15.19 8.27 -1.73
CA PRO A 87 13.97 8.05 -2.47
C PRO A 87 14.28 7.51 -3.88
N VAL A 88 13.69 6.36 -4.21
CA VAL A 88 13.79 5.73 -5.53
C VAL A 88 12.38 5.57 -6.09
N PRO A 89 12.10 6.03 -7.32
CA PRO A 89 10.80 5.81 -7.95
C PRO A 89 10.40 4.32 -7.92
N LYS A 90 9.18 4.01 -7.54
CA LYS A 90 8.72 2.61 -7.32
C LYS A 90 8.98 1.70 -8.53
N ASP A 91 8.84 2.22 -9.77
CA ASP A 91 9.06 1.45 -10.99
C ASP A 91 10.56 1.10 -11.22
N ARG A 92 11.47 1.62 -10.38
CA ARG A 92 12.92 1.32 -10.39
C ARG A 92 13.39 0.50 -9.19
N LEU A 93 12.48 0.00 -8.35
CA LEU A 93 12.83 -0.73 -7.13
C LEU A 93 13.09 -2.22 -7.35
N LEU A 94 12.64 -2.81 -8.46
CA LEU A 94 12.78 -4.23 -8.74
C LEU A 94 14.22 -4.77 -8.54
N PRO A 95 15.29 -4.11 -9.00
CA PRO A 95 16.66 -4.59 -8.82
C PRO A 95 17.10 -4.75 -7.35
N TYR A 96 16.42 -4.13 -6.41
CA TYR A 96 16.76 -4.19 -4.98
C TYR A 96 15.97 -5.25 -4.21
N MET A 97 15.02 -5.92 -4.87
CA MET A 97 14.13 -6.88 -4.17
C MET A 97 14.84 -8.12 -3.69
N ASP A 98 15.90 -8.57 -4.36
CA ASP A 98 16.75 -9.68 -3.87
C ASP A 98 17.48 -9.31 -2.57
N ALA A 99 17.96 -8.07 -2.46
CA ALA A 99 18.59 -7.58 -1.24
C ALA A 99 17.56 -7.48 -0.11
N PHE A 100 16.35 -7.02 -0.43
CA PHE A 100 15.24 -6.94 0.51
C PHE A 100 14.85 -8.35 1.01
N ALA A 101 14.70 -9.32 0.10
CA ALA A 101 14.39 -10.71 0.41
C ALA A 101 15.42 -11.35 1.34
N ARG A 102 16.72 -11.14 1.09
CA ARG A 102 17.80 -11.64 1.98
C ARG A 102 17.68 -11.11 3.41
N VAL A 103 17.23 -9.88 3.59
CA VAL A 103 16.99 -9.33 4.93
C VAL A 103 15.79 -10.01 5.59
N LEU A 104 14.68 -10.21 4.85
CA LEU A 104 13.52 -10.94 5.36
C LEU A 104 13.90 -12.37 5.78
N VAL A 105 14.63 -13.11 4.94
CA VAL A 105 15.13 -14.46 5.26
C VAL A 105 15.90 -14.47 6.59
N ARG A 106 16.87 -13.57 6.73
CA ARG A 106 17.67 -13.49 7.96
C ARG A 106 16.84 -13.18 9.19
N GLU A 107 15.93 -12.22 9.08
CA GLU A 107 15.05 -11.79 10.18
C GLU A 107 14.08 -12.92 10.58
N TRP A 108 13.44 -13.53 9.60
CA TRP A 108 12.43 -14.57 9.86
C TRP A 108 13.03 -15.91 10.31
N ARG A 109 14.29 -16.19 9.93
CA ARG A 109 15.05 -17.30 10.53
C ARG A 109 15.41 -17.04 11.99
N ALA A 110 15.77 -15.81 12.33
CA ALA A 110 16.11 -15.43 13.69
C ALA A 110 14.87 -15.35 14.58
N ARG A 111 13.74 -14.89 14.01
CA ARG A 111 12.48 -14.73 14.70
C ARG A 111 11.32 -14.93 13.74
N THR A 112 10.85 -16.16 13.63
CA THR A 112 9.77 -16.53 12.71
C THR A 112 8.44 -15.90 13.14
N PRO A 113 7.79 -15.08 12.31
CA PRO A 113 6.42 -14.65 12.55
C PRO A 113 5.44 -15.82 12.34
N ASP A 114 4.23 -15.72 12.89
CA ASP A 114 3.19 -16.73 12.67
C ASP A 114 2.60 -16.64 11.27
N VAL A 115 2.64 -15.43 10.67
CA VAL A 115 2.13 -15.17 9.31
C VAL A 115 2.81 -13.92 8.74
N ALA A 116 3.05 -13.93 7.43
CA ALA A 116 3.44 -12.75 6.67
C ALA A 116 2.31 -12.28 5.75
N HIS A 117 2.16 -10.97 5.58
CA HIS A 117 1.24 -10.35 4.63
C HIS A 117 1.98 -9.30 3.81
N SER A 118 2.16 -9.57 2.54
CA SER A 118 2.85 -8.68 1.61
C SER A 118 1.87 -7.79 0.85
N HIS A 119 2.26 -6.53 0.64
CA HIS A 119 1.46 -5.49 0.01
C HIS A 119 2.18 -4.96 -1.22
N TYR A 120 1.57 -5.09 -2.38
CA TYR A 120 2.13 -4.80 -3.69
C TYR A 120 3.07 -5.90 -4.22
N TRP A 121 3.16 -6.04 -5.54
CA TRP A 121 3.81 -7.17 -6.20
C TRP A 121 5.29 -7.35 -5.85
N MET A 122 6.06 -6.26 -5.69
CA MET A 122 7.48 -6.35 -5.32
C MET A 122 7.68 -6.85 -3.89
N SER A 123 6.85 -6.40 -2.94
CA SER A 123 6.82 -6.99 -1.60
C SER A 123 6.46 -8.47 -1.64
N GLY A 124 5.50 -8.84 -2.51
CA GLY A 124 5.13 -10.24 -2.74
C GLY A 124 6.32 -11.06 -3.22
N LEU A 125 7.01 -10.58 -4.25
CA LEU A 125 8.18 -11.25 -4.82
C LEU A 125 9.28 -11.45 -3.78
N ALA A 126 9.63 -10.40 -3.02
CA ALA A 126 10.64 -10.48 -1.97
C ALA A 126 10.24 -11.42 -0.82
N SER A 127 8.95 -11.49 -0.49
CA SER A 127 8.42 -12.31 0.62
C SER A 127 8.27 -13.78 0.25
N LEU A 128 8.03 -14.11 -1.01
CA LEU A 128 7.67 -15.47 -1.44
C LEU A 128 8.75 -16.50 -1.10
N GLY A 129 10.00 -16.20 -1.47
CA GLY A 129 11.15 -17.06 -1.14
C GLY A 129 11.42 -17.13 0.36
N ALA A 130 11.34 -15.98 1.03
CA ALA A 130 11.60 -15.87 2.47
C ALA A 130 10.56 -16.63 3.30
N ALA A 131 9.28 -16.57 2.93
CA ALA A 131 8.22 -17.31 3.60
C ALA A 131 8.38 -18.82 3.44
N ARG A 132 8.70 -19.28 2.23
CA ARG A 132 8.97 -20.71 1.97
C ARG A 132 10.15 -21.21 2.79
N GLU A 133 11.21 -20.44 2.86
CA GLU A 133 12.44 -20.81 3.59
C GLU A 133 12.22 -20.84 5.11
N ALA A 134 11.39 -19.94 5.62
CA ALA A 134 11.03 -19.88 7.04
C ALA A 134 9.87 -20.82 7.41
N GLY A 135 9.19 -21.44 6.43
CA GLY A 135 8.06 -22.34 6.65
C GLY A 135 6.83 -21.65 7.22
N LEU A 136 6.60 -20.37 6.87
CA LEU A 136 5.48 -19.58 7.38
C LEU A 136 4.45 -19.27 6.29
N PRO A 137 3.14 -19.12 6.63
CA PRO A 137 2.10 -18.74 5.68
C PRO A 137 2.30 -17.34 5.14
N LEU A 138 2.10 -17.16 3.81
CA LEU A 138 2.16 -15.88 3.13
C LEU A 138 0.80 -15.48 2.56
N LEU A 139 0.27 -14.37 3.04
CA LEU A 139 -0.86 -13.65 2.45
C LEU A 139 -0.34 -12.56 1.53
N HIS A 140 -1.12 -12.23 0.49
CA HIS A 140 -0.77 -11.15 -0.43
C HIS A 140 -1.96 -10.25 -0.79
N THR A 141 -1.72 -8.93 -0.86
CA THR A 141 -2.66 -7.92 -1.39
C THR A 141 -1.96 -7.09 -2.47
N TYR A 142 -2.50 -7.07 -3.68
CA TYR A 142 -1.86 -6.38 -4.82
C TYR A 142 -1.97 -4.86 -4.78
N HIS A 143 -3.06 -4.31 -4.27
CA HIS A 143 -3.42 -2.87 -4.32
C HIS A 143 -3.59 -2.31 -5.73
N ALA A 144 -2.90 -2.83 -6.72
CA ALA A 144 -3.03 -2.49 -8.13
C ALA A 144 -2.43 -3.62 -8.98
N LEU A 145 -3.15 -4.07 -10.00
CA LEU A 145 -2.70 -5.11 -10.93
C LEU A 145 -2.08 -4.51 -12.20
N GLY A 146 -0.96 -5.07 -12.62
CA GLY A 146 -0.24 -4.68 -13.84
C GLY A 146 -1.06 -4.91 -15.10
N THR A 147 -1.83 -6.00 -15.17
CA THR A 147 -2.75 -6.30 -16.28
C THR A 147 -3.79 -5.20 -16.47
N VAL A 148 -4.37 -4.72 -15.36
CA VAL A 148 -5.35 -3.62 -15.35
C VAL A 148 -4.67 -2.30 -15.74
N LYS A 149 -3.50 -1.99 -15.14
CA LYS A 149 -2.74 -0.78 -15.46
C LYS A 149 -2.41 -0.73 -16.96
N ARG A 150 -1.87 -1.80 -17.51
CA ARG A 150 -1.51 -1.89 -18.94
C ARG A 150 -2.72 -1.73 -19.87
N ARG A 151 -3.86 -2.33 -19.51
CA ARG A 151 -5.11 -2.18 -20.28
C ARG A 151 -5.58 -0.73 -20.38
N HIS A 152 -5.40 0.06 -19.30
CA HIS A 152 -5.87 1.45 -19.27
C HIS A 152 -4.84 2.48 -19.70
N GLN A 153 -3.55 2.21 -19.54
CA GLN A 153 -2.47 3.16 -19.85
C GLN A 153 -1.76 2.84 -21.18
N GLY A 154 -1.86 1.59 -21.70
CA GLY A 154 -1.17 1.21 -22.93
C GLY A 154 0.32 1.52 -22.87
N ASP A 155 0.82 2.26 -23.87
CA ASP A 155 2.23 2.64 -23.99
C ASP A 155 2.70 3.65 -22.93
N ALA A 156 1.77 4.30 -22.22
CA ALA A 156 2.10 5.17 -21.09
C ALA A 156 2.38 4.41 -19.78
N ASP A 157 2.25 3.07 -19.77
CA ASP A 157 2.59 2.25 -18.61
C ASP A 157 4.11 2.16 -18.41
N THR A 158 4.62 2.80 -17.37
CA THR A 158 6.04 2.84 -17.00
C THR A 158 6.50 1.63 -16.18
N SER A 159 5.61 0.67 -15.93
CA SER A 159 5.96 -0.52 -15.14
C SER A 159 7.03 -1.36 -15.83
N PRO A 160 7.93 -2.00 -15.07
CA PRO A 160 8.86 -2.97 -15.62
C PRO A 160 8.13 -4.07 -16.42
N PRO A 161 8.68 -4.55 -17.54
CA PRO A 161 8.06 -5.58 -18.37
C PRO A 161 7.83 -6.89 -17.61
N GLU A 162 8.64 -7.18 -16.60
CA GLU A 162 8.58 -8.37 -15.75
C GLU A 162 7.36 -8.36 -14.81
N ARG A 163 6.76 -7.19 -14.55
CA ARG A 163 5.74 -6.99 -13.52
C ARG A 163 4.61 -8.03 -13.57
N ILE A 164 4.02 -8.26 -14.73
CA ILE A 164 2.88 -9.18 -14.88
C ILE A 164 3.31 -10.62 -14.57
N GLY A 165 4.48 -11.04 -15.04
CA GLY A 165 5.06 -12.35 -14.73
C GLY A 165 5.29 -12.53 -13.23
N CYS A 166 5.89 -11.54 -12.58
CA CYS A 166 6.09 -11.55 -11.13
C CYS A 166 4.77 -11.55 -10.34
N GLU A 167 3.76 -10.81 -10.80
CA GLU A 167 2.43 -10.83 -10.19
C GLU A 167 1.79 -12.22 -10.26
N ILE A 168 1.90 -12.91 -11.39
CA ILE A 168 1.43 -14.30 -11.54
C ILE A 168 2.18 -15.23 -10.60
N GLU A 169 3.51 -15.12 -10.54
CA GLU A 169 4.34 -15.93 -9.64
C GLU A 169 3.93 -15.75 -8.17
N VAL A 170 3.73 -14.51 -7.74
CA VAL A 170 3.32 -14.21 -6.37
C VAL A 170 1.94 -14.79 -6.08
N GLY A 171 0.95 -14.54 -6.94
CA GLY A 171 -0.43 -14.97 -6.71
C GLY A 171 -0.63 -16.47 -6.73
N THR A 172 0.12 -17.19 -7.57
CA THR A 172 0.09 -18.66 -7.63
C THR A 172 0.94 -19.31 -6.55
N GLY A 173 1.94 -18.59 -6.05
CA GLY A 173 2.92 -19.10 -5.09
C GLY A 173 2.64 -18.79 -3.63
N CYS A 174 1.84 -17.78 -3.31
CA CYS A 174 1.43 -17.48 -1.93
C CYS A 174 0.26 -18.39 -1.47
N ASP A 175 0.04 -18.48 -0.16
CA ASP A 175 -1.02 -19.33 0.40
C ASP A 175 -2.41 -18.73 0.19
N ARG A 176 -2.55 -17.42 0.29
CA ARG A 176 -3.83 -16.69 0.12
C ARG A 176 -3.61 -15.33 -0.52
N VAL A 177 -4.53 -14.94 -1.40
CA VAL A 177 -4.64 -13.58 -1.92
C VAL A 177 -5.84 -12.89 -1.27
N VAL A 178 -5.60 -11.71 -0.71
CA VAL A 178 -6.63 -10.84 -0.15
C VAL A 178 -6.97 -9.79 -1.20
N ALA A 179 -8.03 -10.02 -1.96
CA ALA A 179 -8.55 -9.08 -2.94
C ALA A 179 -9.37 -7.97 -2.25
N THR A 180 -9.27 -6.75 -2.74
CA THR A 180 -9.96 -5.59 -2.17
C THR A 180 -11.39 -5.42 -2.71
N CYS A 181 -11.71 -6.06 -3.83
CA CYS A 181 -13.04 -6.03 -4.44
C CYS A 181 -13.28 -7.28 -5.31
N ARG A 182 -14.55 -7.48 -5.72
CA ARG A 182 -14.93 -8.63 -6.56
C ARG A 182 -14.36 -8.56 -7.98
N ASP A 183 -14.19 -7.37 -8.54
CA ASP A 183 -13.62 -7.20 -9.88
C ASP A 183 -12.17 -7.67 -9.91
N GLU A 184 -11.42 -7.44 -8.82
CA GLU A 184 -10.05 -7.94 -8.67
C GLU A 184 -10.00 -9.47 -8.70
N VAL A 185 -11.00 -10.16 -8.12
CA VAL A 185 -11.08 -11.64 -8.15
C VAL A 185 -11.10 -12.17 -9.57
N ALA A 186 -11.91 -11.55 -10.45
CA ALA A 186 -11.99 -11.99 -11.85
C ALA A 186 -10.65 -11.81 -12.59
N GLU A 187 -9.90 -10.74 -12.30
CA GLU A 187 -8.57 -10.53 -12.86
C GLU A 187 -7.56 -11.57 -12.32
N LEU A 188 -7.57 -11.82 -11.02
CA LEU A 188 -6.69 -12.79 -10.36
C LEU A 188 -6.90 -14.21 -10.90
N VAL A 189 -8.16 -14.62 -11.09
CA VAL A 189 -8.47 -15.93 -11.68
C VAL A 189 -7.97 -16.03 -13.13
N ARG A 190 -8.10 -14.95 -13.94
CA ARG A 190 -7.52 -14.91 -15.31
C ARG A 190 -5.98 -14.99 -15.28
N MET A 191 -5.34 -14.52 -14.23
CA MET A 191 -3.90 -14.63 -14.00
C MET A 191 -3.48 -16.04 -13.52
N GLY A 192 -4.42 -16.95 -13.28
CA GLY A 192 -4.15 -18.33 -12.86
C GLY A 192 -4.14 -18.54 -11.34
N VAL A 193 -4.53 -17.54 -10.54
CA VAL A 193 -4.67 -17.72 -9.09
C VAL A 193 -5.88 -18.60 -8.79
N PRO A 194 -5.74 -19.70 -8.02
CA PRO A 194 -6.86 -20.54 -7.66
C PRO A 194 -7.94 -19.78 -6.90
N ALA A 195 -9.20 -19.90 -7.34
CA ALA A 195 -10.31 -19.14 -6.79
C ALA A 195 -10.54 -19.40 -5.28
N ASP A 196 -10.27 -20.64 -4.83
CA ASP A 196 -10.35 -21.04 -3.43
C ASP A 196 -9.26 -20.44 -2.54
N ARG A 197 -8.21 -19.86 -3.14
CA ARG A 197 -7.15 -19.12 -2.44
C ARG A 197 -7.40 -17.62 -2.38
N ILE A 198 -8.48 -17.12 -2.99
CA ILE A 198 -8.80 -15.69 -3.02
C ILE A 198 -9.90 -15.40 -2.01
N GLY A 199 -9.60 -14.53 -1.04
CA GLY A 199 -10.58 -13.94 -0.13
C GLY A 199 -10.83 -12.48 -0.47
N VAL A 200 -12.09 -12.01 -0.38
CA VAL A 200 -12.42 -10.59 -0.60
C VAL A 200 -12.56 -9.88 0.74
N VAL A 201 -11.69 -8.92 0.98
CA VAL A 201 -11.74 -8.04 2.15
C VAL A 201 -11.68 -6.59 1.65
N PRO A 202 -12.81 -5.88 1.58
CA PRO A 202 -12.84 -4.49 1.17
C PRO A 202 -12.00 -3.59 2.08
N CYS A 203 -11.43 -2.54 1.49
CA CYS A 203 -10.76 -1.51 2.29
C CYS A 203 -11.76 -0.88 3.27
N GLY A 204 -11.31 -0.68 4.51
CA GLY A 204 -12.08 -0.03 5.55
C GLY A 204 -12.01 1.50 5.48
N VAL A 205 -12.83 2.13 6.29
CA VAL A 205 -12.83 3.56 6.55
C VAL A 205 -12.94 3.79 8.07
N ASP A 206 -12.26 4.81 8.56
CA ASP A 206 -12.39 5.24 9.95
C ASP A 206 -13.73 5.95 10.14
N THR A 207 -14.69 5.24 10.75
CA THR A 207 -16.07 5.72 10.96
C THR A 207 -16.21 6.69 12.13
N GLU A 208 -15.21 6.82 12.98
CA GLU A 208 -15.15 7.83 14.03
C GLU A 208 -14.69 9.18 13.46
N ARG A 209 -13.73 9.14 12.53
CA ARG A 209 -13.24 10.32 11.84
C ARG A 209 -14.17 10.79 10.72
N PHE A 210 -14.70 9.86 9.93
CA PHE A 210 -15.58 10.13 8.78
C PHE A 210 -17.03 9.82 9.16
N THR A 211 -17.67 10.76 9.83
CA THR A 211 -19.06 10.64 10.27
C THR A 211 -20.01 11.37 9.33
N PRO A 212 -21.28 10.93 9.21
CA PRO A 212 -22.30 11.68 8.46
C PRO A 212 -22.72 12.99 9.15
N THR A 213 -22.36 13.15 10.42
CA THR A 213 -22.63 14.31 11.26
C THR A 213 -21.33 15.06 11.54
N GLY A 214 -21.35 16.38 11.54
CA GLY A 214 -20.17 17.19 11.81
C GLY A 214 -20.25 18.57 11.14
N PRO A 215 -19.17 19.36 11.22
CA PRO A 215 -19.12 20.65 10.60
C PRO A 215 -19.35 20.53 9.08
N ARG A 216 -20.27 21.35 8.57
CA ARG A 216 -20.54 21.44 7.15
C ARG A 216 -20.11 22.82 6.66
N ARG A 217 -19.51 22.86 5.48
CA ARG A 217 -19.26 24.13 4.82
C ARG A 217 -20.62 24.82 4.57
N ALA A 218 -20.71 26.11 4.87
CA ALA A 218 -21.90 26.92 4.59
C ALA A 218 -22.34 26.77 3.13
N PRO A 219 -23.65 26.80 2.83
CA PRO A 219 -24.12 26.88 1.46
C PRO A 219 -23.45 28.04 0.72
N GLY A 220 -22.96 27.77 -0.49
CA GLY A 220 -22.43 28.79 -1.39
C GLY A 220 -23.55 29.34 -2.32
N PRO A 221 -23.18 30.18 -3.29
CA PRO A 221 -24.12 30.74 -4.26
C PRO A 221 -24.65 29.70 -5.26
N TYR A 222 -24.04 28.51 -5.29
CA TYR A 222 -24.40 27.44 -6.21
C TYR A 222 -25.41 26.48 -5.59
N ARG A 223 -26.35 26.00 -6.40
CA ARG A 223 -27.37 25.03 -5.98
C ARG A 223 -26.78 23.69 -5.56
N HIS A 224 -25.74 23.27 -6.27
CA HIS A 224 -25.09 21.97 -6.05
C HIS A 224 -23.59 22.15 -5.82
N ARG A 225 -23.02 21.28 -4.99
CA ARG A 225 -21.58 21.21 -4.72
C ARG A 225 -21.10 19.78 -4.92
N LEU A 226 -20.13 19.61 -5.81
CA LEU A 226 -19.39 18.38 -6.00
C LEU A 226 -18.03 18.50 -5.32
N VAL A 227 -17.55 17.41 -4.79
CA VAL A 227 -16.22 17.31 -4.18
C VAL A 227 -15.47 16.16 -4.82
N GLN A 228 -14.29 16.44 -5.35
CA GLN A 228 -13.33 15.42 -5.80
C GLN A 228 -12.11 15.46 -4.91
N LEU A 229 -11.80 14.32 -4.29
CA LEU A 229 -10.62 14.17 -3.43
C LEU A 229 -9.63 13.21 -4.09
N GLY A 230 -8.39 13.63 -4.27
CA GLY A 230 -7.33 12.78 -4.79
C GLY A 230 -6.19 13.55 -5.44
N ARG A 231 -5.09 12.85 -5.74
CA ARG A 231 -3.97 13.45 -6.49
C ARG A 231 -4.43 13.93 -7.87
N LEU A 232 -3.82 15.00 -8.38
CA LEU A 232 -4.16 15.59 -9.68
C LEU A 232 -3.49 14.84 -10.86
N VAL A 233 -3.52 13.52 -10.83
CA VAL A 233 -2.98 12.66 -11.89
C VAL A 233 -4.07 12.30 -12.91
N PRO A 234 -3.74 12.10 -14.20
CA PRO A 234 -4.72 11.84 -15.27
C PRO A 234 -5.73 10.74 -14.94
N ARG A 235 -5.29 9.62 -14.34
CA ARG A 235 -6.16 8.50 -13.96
C ARG A 235 -7.21 8.83 -12.90
N LYS A 236 -7.09 9.95 -12.18
CA LYS A 236 -8.08 10.43 -11.20
C LYS A 236 -9.14 11.30 -11.82
N GLY A 237 -8.98 11.71 -13.09
CA GLY A 237 -10.00 12.32 -13.90
C GLY A 237 -10.40 13.74 -13.49
N ALA A 238 -9.51 14.52 -12.85
CA ALA A 238 -9.84 15.91 -12.48
C ALA A 238 -10.25 16.74 -13.69
N ALA A 239 -9.52 16.64 -14.80
CA ALA A 239 -9.86 17.33 -16.04
C ALA A 239 -11.25 16.92 -16.60
N VAL A 240 -11.61 15.65 -16.48
CA VAL A 240 -12.94 15.16 -16.88
C VAL A 240 -14.03 15.77 -16.00
N SER A 241 -13.79 15.83 -14.68
CA SER A 241 -14.74 16.44 -13.74
C SER A 241 -14.93 17.94 -14.01
N VAL A 242 -13.85 18.65 -14.32
CA VAL A 242 -13.91 20.08 -14.71
C VAL A 242 -14.69 20.26 -16.01
N ALA A 243 -14.41 19.45 -17.04
CA ALA A 243 -15.14 19.49 -18.30
C ALA A 243 -16.64 19.19 -18.13
N ALA A 244 -17.00 18.30 -17.22
CA ALA A 244 -18.38 17.93 -16.92
C ALA A 244 -19.19 19.12 -16.33
N LEU A 245 -18.55 20.11 -15.70
CA LEU A 245 -19.25 21.30 -15.17
C LEU A 245 -19.96 22.11 -16.25
N ALA A 246 -19.47 22.08 -17.49
CA ALA A 246 -20.13 22.75 -18.61
C ALA A 246 -21.57 22.22 -18.84
N LEU A 247 -21.86 20.98 -18.40
CA LEU A 247 -23.16 20.31 -18.52
C LEU A 247 -24.01 20.43 -17.24
N LEU A 248 -23.50 21.08 -16.18
CA LEU A 248 -24.10 21.12 -14.87
C LEU A 248 -24.29 22.58 -14.38
N PRO A 249 -25.25 23.34 -14.92
CA PRO A 249 -25.47 24.72 -14.52
C PRO A 249 -25.83 24.80 -13.03
N GLY A 250 -25.37 25.84 -12.35
CA GLY A 250 -25.61 26.06 -10.93
C GLY A 250 -24.83 25.13 -10.01
N THR A 251 -23.76 24.50 -10.49
CA THR A 251 -22.91 23.58 -9.74
C THR A 251 -21.51 24.15 -9.58
N GLU A 252 -20.93 24.03 -8.38
CA GLU A 252 -19.50 24.23 -8.13
C GLU A 252 -18.80 22.88 -7.97
N LEU A 253 -17.54 22.77 -8.37
CA LEU A 253 -16.66 21.65 -8.12
C LEU A 253 -15.51 22.12 -7.21
N LEU A 254 -15.34 21.43 -6.09
CA LEU A 254 -14.18 21.56 -5.22
C LEU A 254 -13.25 20.39 -5.50
N VAL A 255 -12.05 20.68 -5.97
CA VAL A 255 -11.00 19.67 -6.14
C VAL A 255 -10.03 19.82 -4.98
N ALA A 256 -9.90 18.75 -4.19
CA ALA A 256 -8.99 18.67 -3.05
C ALA A 256 -7.91 17.62 -3.32
N GLY A 257 -6.67 18.07 -3.39
CA GLY A 257 -5.50 17.23 -3.68
C GLY A 257 -4.43 18.02 -4.42
N GLY A 258 -3.32 17.35 -4.73
CA GLY A 258 -2.15 18.02 -5.30
C GLY A 258 -1.16 18.47 -4.23
N PRO A 259 -0.05 19.09 -4.66
CA PRO A 259 0.97 19.62 -3.78
C PRO A 259 0.46 20.86 -2.99
N PRO A 260 1.19 21.32 -1.97
CA PRO A 260 0.94 22.59 -1.32
C PRO A 260 0.89 23.74 -2.32
N ALA A 261 0.11 24.77 -2.01
CA ALA A 261 -0.12 25.91 -2.92
C ALA A 261 1.18 26.56 -3.44
N GLU A 262 2.23 26.57 -2.61
CA GLU A 262 3.53 27.15 -2.94
C GLU A 262 4.32 26.31 -3.97
N ARG A 263 3.87 25.10 -4.28
CA ARG A 263 4.53 24.17 -5.22
C ARG A 263 3.62 23.71 -6.35
N LEU A 264 2.50 24.38 -6.56
CA LEU A 264 1.58 24.04 -7.64
C LEU A 264 2.24 24.20 -9.02
N ASP A 265 3.04 25.26 -9.21
CA ASP A 265 3.72 25.53 -10.48
C ASP A 265 4.88 24.54 -10.78
N ASP A 266 5.38 23.84 -9.75
CA ASP A 266 6.48 22.89 -9.87
C ASP A 266 5.99 21.45 -10.10
N ASP A 267 4.68 21.19 -9.97
CA ASP A 267 4.12 19.83 -10.10
C ASP A 267 3.76 19.53 -11.56
N PRO A 268 4.43 18.58 -12.20
CA PRO A 268 4.16 18.25 -13.60
C PRO A 268 2.77 17.60 -13.81
N GLU A 269 2.05 17.28 -12.71
CA GLU A 269 0.71 16.71 -12.75
C GLU A 269 -0.41 17.76 -12.63
N VAL A 270 -0.07 19.03 -12.37
CA VAL A 270 -0.97 20.19 -12.30
C VAL A 270 -1.02 20.93 -13.62
#